data_0b7ac75920961bd7e30e72dabd09199f
#
_entry.id   0b7ac75920961bd7e30e72dabd09199f
#
_cell.length_a   1.000
_cell.length_b   1.000
_cell.length_c   1.000
_cell.angle_alpha   90.00
_cell.angle_beta   90.00
_cell.angle_gamma   90.00
#
_symmetry.space_group_name_H-M   'P 1'
#
loop_
_entity.id
_entity.type
_entity.pdbx_description
1 polymer ?
#
loop_
_entity_poly.entity_id
_entity_poly.type
_entity_poly.pdbx_seq_one_letter_code
_entity_poly.pdbx_strand_id
1 'polypeptide(L)'
;METTVRKLKEEMQCMLTGNILPFWMNHMVDSEYGGFYGRISGIGERVPGASKGVVLNARILWTFSSAYRLLHKDEYLKMATRAKQELITHFYDHEYGGVFWSVCEDGSPLDTKKQIYALGFAI
;
A
#
# COMPACT_ATOMS: atom_id res chain seq x y z
N MET A 1 -17.08 -30.14 9.01
CA MET A 1 -15.95 -29.52 8.29
C MET A 1 -16.40 -28.42 7.33
N GLU A 2 -17.34 -28.70 6.46
CA GLU A 2 -17.90 -27.69 5.52
C GLU A 2 -18.48 -26.45 6.25
N THR A 3 -19.23 -26.65 7.34
CA THR A 3 -19.78 -25.55 8.16
C THR A 3 -18.70 -24.71 8.81
N THR A 4 -17.60 -25.30 9.26
CA THR A 4 -16.46 -24.59 9.87
C THR A 4 -15.72 -23.75 8.83
N VAL A 5 -15.48 -24.31 7.65
CA VAL A 5 -14.81 -23.58 6.54
C VAL A 5 -15.66 -22.39 6.08
N ARG A 6 -16.98 -22.58 5.96
CA ARG A 6 -17.90 -21.49 5.61
C ARG A 6 -17.88 -20.38 6.63
N LYS A 7 -17.96 -20.72 7.92
CA LYS A 7 -17.90 -19.72 9.01
C LYS A 7 -16.60 -18.95 9.00
N LEU A 8 -15.46 -19.65 8.84
CA LEU A 8 -14.15 -18.99 8.76
C LEU A 8 -14.06 -18.05 7.56
N LYS A 9 -14.55 -18.46 6.39
CA LYS A 9 -14.60 -17.60 5.20
C LYS A 9 -15.42 -16.33 5.45
N GLU A 10 -16.60 -16.45 6.07
CA GLU A 10 -17.46 -15.32 6.40
C GLU A 10 -16.78 -14.35 7.39
N GLU A 11 -16.13 -14.89 8.43
CA GLU A 11 -15.38 -14.09 9.40
C GLU A 11 -14.21 -13.36 8.75
N MET A 12 -13.43 -14.04 7.91
CA MET A 12 -12.30 -13.43 7.18
C MET A 12 -12.79 -12.36 6.21
N GLN A 13 -13.86 -12.60 5.47
CA GLN A 13 -14.42 -11.60 4.56
C GLN A 13 -14.96 -10.38 5.31
N CYS A 14 -15.64 -10.58 6.43
CA CYS A 14 -16.12 -9.49 7.28
C CYS A 14 -14.96 -8.65 7.82
N MET A 15 -13.89 -9.28 8.30
CA MET A 15 -12.70 -8.57 8.77
C MET A 15 -12.03 -7.79 7.64
N LEU A 16 -11.88 -8.38 6.47
CA LEU A 16 -11.25 -7.74 5.31
C LEU A 16 -12.04 -6.50 4.85
N THR A 17 -13.35 -6.66 4.62
CA THR A 17 -14.18 -5.61 4.00
C THR A 17 -14.72 -4.60 5.01
N GLY A 18 -14.85 -4.96 6.27
CA GLY A 18 -15.38 -4.11 7.34
C GLY A 18 -14.32 -3.42 8.19
N ASN A 19 -13.08 -3.89 8.16
CA ASN A 19 -12.01 -3.34 9.01
C ASN A 19 -10.74 -3.03 8.22
N ILE A 20 -10.07 -4.04 7.65
CA ILE A 20 -8.72 -3.88 7.09
C ILE A 20 -8.72 -2.92 5.90
N LEU A 21 -9.49 -3.20 4.86
CA LEU A 21 -9.52 -2.34 3.66
C LEU A 21 -10.03 -0.93 3.98
N PRO A 22 -11.13 -0.75 4.74
CA PRO A 22 -11.56 0.59 5.14
C PRO A 22 -10.53 1.37 5.94
N PHE A 23 -9.78 0.72 6.84
CA PHE A 23 -8.71 1.38 7.59
C PHE A 23 -7.68 2.02 6.65
N TRP A 24 -7.17 1.26 5.68
CA TRP A 24 -6.20 1.78 4.71
C TRP A 24 -6.76 2.88 3.82
N MET A 25 -8.01 2.75 3.37
CA MET A 25 -8.66 3.78 2.55
C MET A 25 -8.91 5.08 3.30
N ASN A 26 -9.27 4.99 4.58
CA ASN A 26 -9.72 6.15 5.36
C ASN A 26 -8.60 6.81 6.17
N HIS A 27 -7.57 6.06 6.57
CA HIS A 27 -6.56 6.55 7.52
C HIS A 27 -5.14 6.61 6.96
N MET A 28 -4.85 5.91 5.86
CA MET A 28 -3.49 5.82 5.34
C MET A 28 -3.23 6.65 4.08
N VAL A 29 -4.26 7.21 3.48
CA VAL A 29 -4.13 8.06 2.29
C VAL A 29 -3.53 9.41 2.68
N ASP A 30 -2.40 9.77 2.04
CA ASP A 30 -1.76 11.07 2.20
C ASP A 30 -2.37 12.07 1.21
N SER A 31 -3.23 12.96 1.71
CA SER A 31 -3.90 13.97 0.90
C SER A 31 -3.03 15.21 0.65
N GLU A 32 -1.94 15.38 1.38
CA GLU A 32 -1.04 16.53 1.27
C GLU A 32 0.05 16.29 0.22
N TYR A 33 0.77 15.16 0.32
CA TYR A 33 1.90 14.85 -0.55
C TYR A 33 1.64 13.75 -1.57
N GLY A 34 0.47 13.11 -1.51
CA GLY A 34 0.14 11.99 -2.38
C GLY A 34 0.61 10.64 -1.83
N GLY A 35 0.15 9.56 -2.45
CA GLY A 35 0.43 8.21 -1.99
C GLY A 35 -0.17 7.91 -0.62
N PHE A 36 0.62 7.36 0.26
CA PHE A 36 0.20 6.89 1.59
C PHE A 36 1.16 7.37 2.67
N TYR A 37 0.67 7.52 3.89
CA TYR A 37 1.52 7.86 5.03
C TYR A 37 2.56 6.76 5.28
N GLY A 38 3.77 7.16 5.61
CA GLY A 38 4.88 6.23 5.87
C GLY A 38 4.76 5.52 7.22
N ARG A 39 4.10 6.13 8.20
CA ARG A 39 3.99 5.58 9.55
C ARG A 39 2.78 6.09 10.30
N ILE A 40 2.16 5.17 11.05
CA ILE A 40 1.16 5.48 12.09
C ILE A 40 1.68 4.96 13.44
N SER A 41 1.46 5.72 14.50
CA SER A 41 1.85 5.35 15.87
C SER A 41 0.98 4.19 16.40
N GLY A 42 1.42 3.59 17.52
CA GLY A 42 0.66 2.53 18.18
C GLY A 42 -0.72 2.92 18.70
N ILE A 43 -1.01 4.22 18.78
CA ILE A 43 -2.33 4.76 19.16
C ILE A 43 -3.13 5.25 17.93
N GLY A 44 -2.68 4.95 16.71
CA GLY A 44 -3.39 5.25 15.49
C GLY A 44 -3.21 6.67 14.95
N GLU A 45 -2.23 7.43 15.44
CA GLU A 45 -1.95 8.78 14.97
C GLU A 45 -0.89 8.79 13.87
N ARG A 46 -1.09 9.64 12.87
CA ARG A 46 -0.07 9.91 11.85
C ARG A 46 1.22 10.41 12.48
N VAL A 47 2.35 9.88 12.02
CA VAL A 47 3.69 10.39 12.37
C VAL A 47 4.15 11.36 11.28
N PRO A 48 4.12 12.68 11.52
CA PRO A 48 4.55 13.67 10.52
C PRO A 48 6.03 13.49 10.13
N GLY A 49 6.35 13.73 8.86
CA GLY A 49 7.72 13.63 8.36
C GLY A 49 8.25 12.22 8.18
N ALA A 50 7.46 11.18 8.46
CA ALA A 50 7.89 9.80 8.30
C ALA A 50 8.17 9.46 6.83
N SER A 51 9.31 8.83 6.57
CA SER A 51 9.66 8.34 5.23
C SER A 51 8.69 7.26 4.74
N LYS A 52 8.54 7.18 3.41
CA LYS A 52 7.69 6.19 2.74
C LYS A 52 8.55 5.07 2.18
N GLY A 53 8.17 3.82 2.45
CA GLY A 53 8.89 2.63 2.01
C GLY A 53 8.30 2.01 0.74
N VAL A 54 9.16 1.54 -0.15
CA VAL A 54 8.75 0.93 -1.42
C VAL A 54 8.03 -0.41 -1.20
N VAL A 55 8.49 -1.22 -0.26
CA VAL A 55 7.87 -2.54 0.01
C VAL A 55 6.42 -2.38 0.45
N LEU A 56 6.14 -1.42 1.34
CA LEU A 56 4.77 -1.12 1.76
C LEU A 56 3.90 -0.70 0.57
N ASN A 57 4.38 0.21 -0.26
CA ASN A 57 3.62 0.72 -1.41
C ASN A 57 3.36 -0.37 -2.46
N ALA A 58 4.33 -1.24 -2.73
CA ALA A 58 4.14 -2.40 -3.60
C ALA A 58 3.09 -3.37 -3.03
N ARG A 59 3.11 -3.62 -1.73
CA ARG A 59 2.11 -4.47 -1.06
C ARG A 59 0.71 -3.85 -1.06
N ILE A 60 0.60 -2.53 -0.92
CA ILE A 60 -0.68 -1.83 -1.06
C ILE A 60 -1.24 -2.03 -2.47
N LEU A 61 -0.42 -1.85 -3.50
CA LEU A 61 -0.81 -2.09 -4.89
C LEU A 61 -1.34 -3.52 -5.08
N TRP A 62 -0.61 -4.51 -4.61
CA TRP A 62 -1.01 -5.91 -4.72
C TRP A 62 -2.32 -6.18 -3.98
N THR A 63 -2.45 -5.70 -2.76
CA THR A 63 -3.64 -5.93 -1.91
C THR A 63 -4.90 -5.36 -2.54
N PHE A 64 -4.87 -4.10 -2.97
CA PHE A 64 -6.05 -3.47 -3.56
C PHE A 64 -6.36 -3.97 -4.97
N SER A 65 -5.35 -4.35 -5.75
CA SER A 65 -5.56 -5.02 -7.03
C SER A 65 -6.24 -6.37 -6.85
N SER A 66 -5.81 -7.16 -5.86
CA SER A 66 -6.43 -8.45 -5.52
C SER A 66 -7.84 -8.27 -4.99
N ALA A 67 -8.07 -7.27 -4.12
CA ALA A 67 -9.39 -6.95 -3.60
C ALA A 67 -10.35 -6.55 -4.73
N TYR A 68 -9.89 -5.73 -5.66
CA TYR A 68 -10.70 -5.36 -6.84
C TYR A 68 -11.05 -6.56 -7.70
N ARG A 69 -10.10 -7.45 -7.97
CA ARG A 69 -10.35 -8.67 -8.76
C ARG A 69 -11.39 -9.59 -8.13
N LEU A 70 -11.43 -9.67 -6.80
CA LEU A 70 -12.32 -10.56 -6.06
C LEU A 70 -13.69 -9.92 -5.77
N LEU A 71 -13.71 -8.64 -5.46
CA LEU A 71 -14.89 -7.96 -4.91
C LEU A 71 -15.51 -6.93 -5.87
N HIS A 72 -14.81 -6.56 -6.95
CA HIS A 72 -15.29 -5.69 -8.04
C HIS A 72 -15.81 -4.32 -7.57
N LYS A 73 -15.21 -3.73 -6.52
CA LYS A 73 -15.57 -2.38 -6.06
C LYS A 73 -14.59 -1.34 -6.59
N ASP A 74 -15.10 -0.30 -7.25
CA ASP A 74 -14.29 0.76 -7.87
C ASP A 74 -13.39 1.49 -6.88
N GLU A 75 -13.78 1.59 -5.62
CA GLU A 75 -12.95 2.18 -4.57
C GLU A 75 -11.61 1.45 -4.38
N TYR A 76 -11.59 0.13 -4.55
CA TYR A 76 -10.34 -0.65 -4.50
C TYR A 76 -9.45 -0.42 -5.72
N LEU A 77 -10.07 -0.26 -6.90
CA LEU A 77 -9.33 0.10 -8.10
C LEU A 77 -8.68 1.49 -7.98
N LYS A 78 -9.38 2.46 -7.38
CA LYS A 78 -8.82 3.79 -7.12
C LYS A 78 -7.60 3.73 -6.20
N MET A 79 -7.66 2.92 -5.15
CA MET A 79 -6.53 2.70 -4.25
C MET A 79 -5.33 2.04 -4.94
N ALA A 80 -5.59 1.00 -5.74
CA ALA A 80 -4.54 0.35 -6.54
C ALA A 80 -3.90 1.31 -7.54
N THR A 81 -4.70 2.11 -8.23
CA THR A 81 -4.21 3.14 -9.17
C THR A 81 -3.33 4.16 -8.45
N ARG A 82 -3.75 4.61 -7.27
CA ARG A 82 -2.97 5.53 -6.44
C ARG A 82 -1.60 4.94 -6.07
N ALA A 83 -1.58 3.69 -5.61
CA ALA A 83 -0.33 3.00 -5.28
C ALA A 83 0.58 2.81 -6.49
N LYS A 84 0.02 2.46 -7.65
CA LYS A 84 0.76 2.36 -8.91
C LYS A 84 1.40 3.70 -9.30
N GLN A 85 0.64 4.78 -9.23
CA GLN A 85 1.15 6.12 -9.55
C GLN A 85 2.29 6.52 -8.62
N GLU A 86 2.16 6.26 -7.34
CA GLU A 86 3.20 6.54 -6.35
C GLU A 86 4.49 5.77 -6.67
N LEU A 87 4.38 4.47 -6.96
CA LEU A 87 5.54 3.65 -7.33
C LEU A 87 6.24 4.17 -8.58
N ILE A 88 5.51 4.49 -9.63
CA ILE A 88 6.09 4.94 -10.91
C ILE A 88 6.67 6.35 -10.78
N THR A 89 6.01 7.26 -10.06
CA THR A 89 6.42 8.66 -9.98
C THR A 89 7.58 8.88 -9.01
N HIS A 90 7.55 8.24 -7.84
CA HIS A 90 8.48 8.55 -6.75
C HIS A 90 9.48 7.45 -6.44
N PHE A 91 9.10 6.17 -6.58
CA PHE A 91 10.00 5.07 -6.23
C PHE A 91 10.80 4.54 -7.41
N TYR A 92 10.26 4.58 -8.62
CA TYR A 92 10.97 4.09 -9.79
C TYR A 92 12.12 5.03 -10.16
N ASP A 93 13.32 4.46 -10.34
CA ASP A 93 14.49 5.20 -10.78
C ASP A 93 14.47 5.32 -12.32
N HIS A 94 14.09 6.49 -12.79
CA HIS A 94 13.97 6.77 -14.22
C HIS A 94 15.31 6.88 -14.96
N GLU A 95 16.41 7.02 -14.23
CA GLU A 95 17.75 7.12 -14.81
C GLU A 95 18.43 5.74 -14.94
N TYR A 96 18.41 4.96 -13.85
CA TYR A 96 19.15 3.69 -13.79
C TYR A 96 18.25 2.45 -13.68
N GLY A 97 16.95 2.64 -13.59
CA GLY A 97 15.99 1.54 -13.41
C GLY A 97 15.94 1.01 -11.97
N GLY A 98 15.01 0.09 -11.74
CA GLY A 98 14.73 -0.42 -10.41
C GLY A 98 13.97 0.57 -9.54
N VAL A 99 13.89 0.29 -8.25
CA VAL A 99 13.19 1.13 -7.28
C VAL A 99 14.07 1.53 -6.12
N PHE A 100 13.88 2.75 -5.61
CA PHE A 100 14.51 3.23 -4.38
C PHE A 100 13.91 2.51 -3.16
N TRP A 101 14.72 2.30 -2.15
CA TRP A 101 14.27 1.69 -0.88
C TRP A 101 13.23 2.53 -0.17
N SER A 102 13.47 3.84 -0.07
CA SER A 102 12.56 4.79 0.57
C SER A 102 12.64 6.17 -0.06
N VAL A 103 11.56 6.92 0.12
CA VAL A 103 11.45 8.32 -0.25
C VAL A 103 11.04 9.16 0.97
N CYS A 104 11.30 10.46 0.92
CA CYS A 104 10.81 11.40 1.92
C CYS A 104 9.27 11.49 1.88
N GLU A 105 8.70 12.18 2.86
CA GLU A 105 7.24 12.40 2.92
C GLU A 105 6.69 13.04 1.64
N ASP A 106 7.44 13.96 1.04
CA ASP A 106 7.09 14.66 -0.21
C ASP A 106 7.35 13.87 -1.50
N GLY A 107 7.86 12.65 -1.39
CA GLY A 107 8.19 11.78 -2.52
C GLY A 107 9.60 11.93 -3.08
N SER A 108 10.43 12.85 -2.57
CA SER A 108 11.82 12.97 -3.00
C SER A 108 12.64 11.75 -2.54
N PRO A 109 13.63 11.28 -3.35
CA PRO A 109 14.46 10.13 -2.97
C PRO A 109 15.17 10.34 -1.63
N LEU A 110 15.13 9.33 -0.76
CA LEU A 110 15.81 9.34 0.53
C LEU A 110 16.92 8.29 0.58
N ASP A 111 16.55 7.01 0.56
CA ASP A 111 17.50 5.90 0.48
C ASP A 111 17.37 5.25 -0.90
N THR A 112 18.35 5.51 -1.74
CA THR A 112 18.34 5.11 -3.17
C THR A 112 18.92 3.72 -3.41
N LYS A 113 19.26 2.98 -2.36
CA LYS A 113 19.77 1.61 -2.50
C LYS A 113 18.79 0.69 -3.21
N LYS A 114 19.30 -0.19 -4.06
CA LYS A 114 18.51 -1.17 -4.81
C LYS A 114 18.56 -2.51 -4.07
N GLN A 115 17.59 -2.73 -3.19
CA GLN A 115 17.45 -3.99 -2.46
C GLN A 115 16.71 -5.02 -3.33
N ILE A 116 17.30 -6.18 -3.51
CA ILE A 116 16.67 -7.29 -4.27
C ILE A 116 15.30 -7.65 -3.69
N TYR A 117 15.19 -7.65 -2.36
CA TYR A 117 13.93 -7.86 -1.65
C TYR A 117 12.84 -6.88 -2.10
N ALA A 118 13.17 -5.59 -2.16
CA ALA A 118 12.24 -4.54 -2.60
C ALA A 118 11.91 -4.64 -4.10
N LEU A 119 12.90 -4.95 -4.93
CA LEU A 119 12.68 -5.17 -6.37
C LEU A 119 11.71 -6.31 -6.61
N GLY A 120 11.82 -7.41 -5.87
CA GLY A 120 10.91 -8.54 -5.95
C GLY A 120 9.45 -8.19 -5.61
N PHE A 121 9.21 -7.27 -4.70
CA PHE A 121 7.86 -6.78 -4.39
C PHE A 121 7.32 -5.80 -5.44
N ALA A 122 8.20 -5.07 -6.13
CA ALA A 122 7.80 -4.02 -7.08
C ALA A 122 7.51 -4.54 -8.50
N ILE A 123 7.84 -5.81 -8.79
CA ILE A 123 7.53 -6.47 -10.07
C ILE A 123 6.03 -6.81 -10.12
#